data_1f0fa1ff4205c55211a66b073f357d4a
#
_entry.id   1f0fa1ff4205c55211a66b073f357d4a
#
_cell.length_a   1.000
_cell.length_b   1.000
_cell.length_c   1.000
_cell.angle_alpha   90.00
_cell.angle_beta   90.00
_cell.angle_gamma   90.00
#
_symmetry.space_group_name_H-M   'P 1'
#
loop_
_entity.id
_entity.type
_entity.pdbx_description
1 polymer ?
#
loop_
_entity_poly.entity_id
_entity_poly.type
_entity_poly.pdbx_seq_one_letter_code
_entity_poly.pdbx_strand_id
1 'polypeptide(L)'
;MSEKNKLTLTKREILKKLDEFIKSTKDENEVNFKNFAKYLGTYPQYLRYYLNNLGIKNEVIRKINNYKVLNSDKVDIIEKLELEITKLKEENKLLKKKYNKLLKELSIEDELINEFNEKIDEYLKSAQFQNKSLRALEELKEKLYKQNKNASSAEEELVLILSDWHIGEIVYPEQVNNLNIYNLDIAKERVNIVLDKFLKIAKRLETEKKYKKVNVFLLGDMISGIIHDELVENSIPISDQVIECANLLSDVIYKLSYLYENIEVYGVSGNHSRVKKTVSYKNKYSGFDYLTYKFTESLCKNIKNARFFIPKSPMIIINKFNKYNFLLRHGDGKSQSFAGIPFYGIIRQSTKVQQLFNAYKDIYIHYQIMGHFHMNVSLPYPNGQIIIAGSLKGIDEYSFNNFLASEPSQTMLAINEKVGVFARIDLLCKEF
;
A
#
# COMPACT_ATOMS: atom_id res chain seq x y z
N MET A 1 -60.72 62.35 26.02
CA MET A 1 -59.63 61.39 26.06
C MET A 1 -58.97 61.53 27.42
N SER A 2 -59.04 60.52 28.25
CA SER A 2 -58.56 60.58 29.61
C SER A 2 -57.04 60.71 29.65
N GLU A 3 -56.53 61.50 30.59
CA GLU A 3 -55.10 61.80 30.80
C GLU A 3 -54.16 60.58 31.03
N LYS A 4 -54.72 59.37 31.12
CA LYS A 4 -54.02 58.15 31.43
C LYS A 4 -53.19 57.53 30.28
N ASN A 5 -53.20 58.11 29.07
CA ASN A 5 -52.59 57.47 27.88
C ASN A 5 -51.50 58.34 27.17
N LYS A 6 -51.06 59.42 27.80
CA LYS A 6 -50.01 60.30 27.20
C LYS A 6 -48.63 59.71 27.53
N LEU A 7 -47.91 59.21 26.51
CA LEU A 7 -46.50 58.87 26.62
C LEU A 7 -45.66 60.17 26.65
N THR A 8 -44.83 60.29 27.69
CA THR A 8 -43.88 61.42 27.85
C THR A 8 -42.41 60.97 27.81
N LEU A 9 -42.19 59.76 27.22
CA LEU A 9 -40.89 59.12 27.21
C LEU A 9 -39.99 59.71 26.10
N THR A 10 -38.76 59.95 26.42
CA THR A 10 -37.76 60.34 25.42
C THR A 10 -37.41 59.20 24.45
N LYS A 11 -36.80 59.52 23.30
CA LYS A 11 -36.34 58.54 22.31
C LYS A 11 -35.49 57.43 22.98
N ARG A 12 -34.55 57.79 23.85
CA ARG A 12 -33.65 56.87 24.56
C ARG A 12 -34.40 55.93 25.52
N GLU A 13 -35.36 56.44 26.22
CA GLU A 13 -36.17 55.65 27.15
C GLU A 13 -37.10 54.67 26.44
N ILE A 14 -37.67 55.04 25.28
CA ILE A 14 -38.48 54.14 24.48
C ILE A 14 -37.63 52.98 23.96
N LEU A 15 -36.46 53.28 23.41
CA LEU A 15 -35.57 52.24 22.90
C LEU A 15 -35.09 51.28 24.03
N LYS A 16 -34.81 51.83 25.23
CA LYS A 16 -34.46 51.00 26.38
C LYS A 16 -35.64 50.09 26.80
N LYS A 17 -36.84 50.64 26.86
CA LYS A 17 -38.05 49.86 27.17
C LYS A 17 -38.40 48.82 26.08
N LEU A 18 -38.06 49.10 24.84
CA LEU A 18 -38.19 48.10 23.76
C LEU A 18 -37.23 46.93 23.99
N ASP A 19 -35.99 47.22 24.37
CA ASP A 19 -35.01 46.17 24.65
C ASP A 19 -35.38 45.34 25.90
N GLU A 20 -35.98 46.02 26.96
CA GLU A 20 -36.52 45.32 28.14
C GLU A 20 -37.76 44.47 27.79
N PHE A 21 -38.66 44.96 26.92
CA PHE A 21 -39.83 44.20 26.43
C PHE A 21 -39.41 42.97 25.65
N ILE A 22 -38.48 43.10 24.72
CA ILE A 22 -37.94 42.00 23.92
C ILE A 22 -37.32 40.92 24.82
N LYS A 23 -36.49 41.32 25.83
CA LYS A 23 -35.83 40.38 26.75
C LYS A 23 -36.83 39.67 27.69
N SER A 24 -37.95 40.30 28.03
CA SER A 24 -38.95 39.75 28.93
C SER A 24 -39.98 38.87 28.25
N THR A 25 -40.08 38.91 26.95
CA THR A 25 -41.08 38.17 26.15
C THR A 25 -40.51 36.81 25.78
N LYS A 26 -41.13 35.72 26.27
CA LYS A 26 -40.67 34.34 26.05
C LYS A 26 -41.08 33.77 24.71
N ASP A 27 -42.23 34.21 24.17
CA ASP A 27 -42.75 33.79 22.86
C ASP A 27 -42.42 34.82 21.79
N GLU A 28 -41.73 34.41 20.76
CA GLU A 28 -41.35 35.26 19.62
C GLU A 28 -42.56 35.90 18.90
N ASN A 29 -43.63 35.16 18.81
CA ASN A 29 -44.89 35.64 18.18
C ASN A 29 -45.51 36.79 18.95
N GLU A 30 -45.23 36.88 20.26
CA GLU A 30 -45.68 37.97 21.11
C GLU A 30 -44.81 39.23 21.01
N VAL A 31 -43.60 39.14 20.44
CA VAL A 31 -42.75 40.30 20.16
C VAL A 31 -43.29 41.02 18.91
N ASN A 32 -44.30 41.82 19.11
CA ASN A 32 -44.90 42.58 18.03
C ASN A 32 -45.27 44.01 18.52
N PHE A 33 -45.55 44.88 17.54
CA PHE A 33 -45.85 46.29 17.79
C PHE A 33 -47.09 46.49 18.68
N LYS A 34 -48.09 45.62 18.58
CA LYS A 34 -49.32 45.68 19.36
C LYS A 34 -49.05 45.38 20.84
N ASN A 35 -48.27 44.33 21.09
CA ASN A 35 -47.89 43.93 22.45
C ASN A 35 -46.91 44.92 23.11
N PHE A 36 -45.97 45.48 22.32
CA PHE A 36 -45.12 46.56 22.81
C PHE A 36 -45.93 47.82 23.21
N ALA A 37 -46.94 48.20 22.43
CA ALA A 37 -47.84 49.28 22.81
C ALA A 37 -48.56 48.98 24.13
N LYS A 38 -49.07 47.75 24.33
CA LYS A 38 -49.66 47.26 25.56
C LYS A 38 -48.67 47.28 26.75
N TYR A 39 -47.44 46.87 26.54
CA TYR A 39 -46.34 46.94 27.53
C TYR A 39 -46.10 48.39 28.00
N LEU A 40 -46.19 49.37 27.08
CA LEU A 40 -46.06 50.78 27.41
C LEU A 40 -47.35 51.42 27.96
N GLY A 41 -48.41 50.65 28.16
CA GLY A 41 -49.70 51.13 28.65
C GLY A 41 -50.43 52.05 27.71
N THR A 42 -50.26 51.90 26.39
CA THR A 42 -50.84 52.78 25.38
C THR A 42 -51.50 51.99 24.24
N TYR A 43 -52.18 52.68 23.34
CA TYR A 43 -52.76 52.06 22.14
C TYR A 43 -51.78 52.05 20.98
N PRO A 44 -51.80 51.03 20.09
CA PRO A 44 -50.87 50.93 18.97
C PRO A 44 -50.94 52.14 18.00
N GLN A 45 -52.13 52.68 17.80
CA GLN A 45 -52.31 53.85 16.95
C GLN A 45 -51.66 55.13 17.54
N TYR A 46 -51.80 55.30 18.88
CA TYR A 46 -51.15 56.42 19.56
C TYR A 46 -49.65 56.24 19.63
N LEU A 47 -49.16 55.03 19.88
CA LEU A 47 -47.73 54.73 19.87
C LEU A 47 -47.13 55.03 18.47
N ARG A 48 -47.79 54.63 17.36
CA ARG A 48 -47.36 54.97 15.99
C ARG A 48 -47.24 56.46 15.75
N TYR A 49 -48.26 57.25 16.17
CA TYR A 49 -48.22 58.71 16.08
C TYR A 49 -47.04 59.30 16.89
N TYR A 50 -46.87 58.85 18.13
CA TYR A 50 -45.87 59.32 19.03
C TYR A 50 -44.45 59.00 18.53
N LEU A 51 -44.21 57.79 18.03
CA LEU A 51 -42.92 57.42 17.46
C LEU A 51 -42.59 58.14 16.14
N ASN A 52 -43.63 58.46 15.34
CA ASN A 52 -43.44 59.31 14.17
C ASN A 52 -42.95 60.72 14.57
N ASN A 53 -43.58 61.29 15.58
CA ASN A 53 -43.17 62.63 16.07
C ASN A 53 -41.75 62.67 16.66
N LEU A 54 -41.30 61.50 17.21
CA LEU A 54 -39.92 61.34 17.71
C LEU A 54 -38.93 60.92 16.60
N GLY A 55 -39.41 60.67 15.38
CA GLY A 55 -38.59 60.25 14.24
C GLY A 55 -37.99 58.85 14.35
N ILE A 56 -38.49 58.01 15.24
CA ILE A 56 -37.92 56.67 15.53
C ILE A 56 -38.83 55.48 15.20
N LYS A 57 -39.99 55.69 14.56
CA LYS A 57 -40.89 54.63 14.25
C LYS A 57 -40.27 53.48 13.46
N ASN A 58 -39.51 53.83 12.43
CA ASN A 58 -38.85 52.83 11.59
C ASN A 58 -37.76 52.07 12.34
N GLU A 59 -37.07 52.71 13.29
CA GLU A 59 -36.06 52.09 14.14
C GLU A 59 -36.69 51.05 15.08
N VAL A 60 -37.84 51.37 15.69
CA VAL A 60 -38.61 50.45 16.55
C VAL A 60 -39.12 49.24 15.76
N ILE A 61 -39.69 49.48 14.58
CA ILE A 61 -40.21 48.38 13.71
C ILE A 61 -39.06 47.52 13.26
N ARG A 62 -37.95 48.08 12.88
CA ARG A 62 -36.74 47.33 12.47
C ARG A 62 -36.20 46.44 13.60
N LYS A 63 -36.12 46.96 14.83
CA LYS A 63 -35.67 46.13 15.99
C LYS A 63 -36.62 44.96 16.24
N ILE A 64 -37.94 45.16 16.17
CA ILE A 64 -38.91 44.06 16.33
C ILE A 64 -38.77 43.01 15.22
N ASN A 65 -38.60 43.45 13.96
CA ASN A 65 -38.47 42.56 12.83
C ASN A 65 -37.13 41.80 12.86
N ASN A 66 -36.02 42.48 13.20
CA ASN A 66 -34.70 41.83 13.33
C ASN A 66 -34.70 40.76 14.43
N TYR A 67 -35.45 40.98 15.54
CA TYR A 67 -35.58 39.96 16.58
C TYR A 67 -36.28 38.70 16.07
N LYS A 68 -37.33 38.86 15.27
CA LYS A 68 -38.08 37.78 14.64
C LYS A 68 -37.20 36.98 13.64
N VAL A 69 -36.45 37.68 12.82
CA VAL A 69 -35.54 37.05 11.83
C VAL A 69 -34.45 36.28 12.54
N LEU A 70 -33.84 36.86 13.59
CA LEU A 70 -32.75 36.20 14.36
C LEU A 70 -33.27 34.93 15.09
N ASN A 71 -34.51 34.86 15.46
CA ASN A 71 -35.08 33.69 16.13
C ASN A 71 -35.60 32.64 15.16
N SER A 72 -36.16 33.05 14.01
CA SER A 72 -36.46 32.08 12.93
C SER A 72 -35.22 31.37 12.45
N ASP A 73 -34.09 32.07 12.30
CA ASP A 73 -32.81 31.48 11.95
C ASP A 73 -32.29 30.47 13.01
N LYS A 74 -32.55 30.77 14.30
CA LYS A 74 -32.22 29.82 15.38
C LYS A 74 -33.07 28.55 15.35
N VAL A 75 -34.35 28.64 15.07
CA VAL A 75 -35.23 27.48 14.93
C VAL A 75 -34.77 26.62 13.76
N ASP A 76 -34.51 27.22 12.61
CA ASP A 76 -33.99 26.52 11.44
C ASP A 76 -32.62 25.85 11.72
N ILE A 77 -31.74 26.48 12.51
CA ILE A 77 -30.47 25.91 12.92
C ILE A 77 -30.67 24.73 13.87
N ILE A 78 -31.60 24.86 14.83
CA ILE A 78 -31.91 23.77 15.78
C ILE A 78 -32.49 22.56 15.04
N GLU A 79 -33.45 22.75 14.13
CA GLU A 79 -33.99 21.68 13.33
C GLU A 79 -32.93 20.98 12.44
N LYS A 80 -32.03 21.75 11.84
CA LYS A 80 -30.89 21.21 11.09
C LYS A 80 -29.94 20.40 11.97
N LEU A 81 -29.62 20.89 13.17
CA LEU A 81 -28.78 20.19 14.13
C LEU A 81 -29.46 18.91 14.66
N GLU A 82 -30.74 18.90 14.90
CA GLU A 82 -31.50 17.72 15.30
C GLU A 82 -31.52 16.66 14.21
N LEU A 83 -31.66 17.08 12.95
CA LEU A 83 -31.58 16.20 11.79
C LEU A 83 -30.17 15.60 11.67
N GLU A 84 -29.14 16.41 11.85
CA GLU A 84 -27.74 15.97 11.81
C GLU A 84 -27.41 15.02 12.96
N ILE A 85 -27.87 15.30 14.17
CA ILE A 85 -27.76 14.39 15.32
C ILE A 85 -28.44 13.06 15.05
N THR A 86 -29.58 13.07 14.37
CA THR A 86 -30.31 11.84 14.01
C THR A 86 -29.52 11.02 13.00
N LYS A 87 -28.95 11.65 11.96
CA LYS A 87 -28.07 11.01 10.99
C LYS A 87 -26.83 10.42 11.65
N LEU A 88 -26.17 11.17 12.53
CA LEU A 88 -24.99 10.70 13.27
C LEU A 88 -25.30 9.52 14.20
N LYS A 89 -26.51 9.48 14.80
CA LYS A 89 -26.96 8.33 15.59
C LYS A 89 -27.17 7.08 14.72
N GLU A 90 -27.72 7.23 13.53
CA GLU A 90 -27.88 6.13 12.58
C GLU A 90 -26.52 5.63 12.07
N GLU A 91 -25.61 6.53 11.71
CA GLU A 91 -24.23 6.19 11.33
C GLU A 91 -23.47 5.47 12.44
N ASN A 92 -23.59 5.94 13.68
CA ASN A 92 -23.00 5.26 14.85
C ASN A 92 -23.58 3.86 15.08
N LYS A 93 -24.89 3.67 14.82
CA LYS A 93 -25.53 2.36 14.89
C LYS A 93 -25.01 1.42 13.81
N LEU A 94 -24.79 1.95 12.61
CA LEU A 94 -24.19 1.20 11.49
C LEU A 94 -22.73 0.85 11.75
N LEU A 95 -21.95 1.81 12.27
CA LEU A 95 -20.56 1.61 12.67
C LEU A 95 -20.43 0.56 13.78
N LYS A 96 -21.31 0.57 14.79
CA LYS A 96 -21.36 -0.48 15.82
C LYS A 96 -21.67 -1.86 15.23
N LYS A 97 -22.57 -1.95 14.24
CA LYS A 97 -22.84 -3.21 13.55
C LYS A 97 -21.62 -3.69 12.75
N LYS A 98 -20.94 -2.78 12.04
CA LYS A 98 -19.69 -3.09 11.32
C LYS A 98 -18.58 -3.51 12.29
N TYR A 99 -18.42 -2.80 13.41
CA TYR A 99 -17.45 -3.15 14.44
C TYR A 99 -17.70 -4.54 15.06
N ASN A 100 -18.95 -4.86 15.37
CA ASN A 100 -19.30 -6.18 15.91
C ASN A 100 -19.15 -7.30 14.85
N LYS A 101 -19.30 -6.97 13.55
CA LYS A 101 -19.02 -7.89 12.46
C LYS A 101 -17.52 -8.13 12.36
N LEU A 102 -16.71 -7.07 12.40
CA LEU A 102 -15.24 -7.16 12.42
C LEU A 102 -14.70 -7.91 13.63
N LEU A 103 -15.31 -7.75 14.81
CA LEU A 103 -14.94 -8.55 15.99
C LEU A 103 -15.25 -10.04 15.82
N LYS A 104 -16.33 -10.39 15.12
CA LYS A 104 -16.62 -11.78 14.76
C LYS A 104 -15.65 -12.30 13.70
N GLU A 105 -15.27 -11.47 12.74
CA GLU A 105 -14.26 -11.81 11.73
C GLU A 105 -12.88 -11.99 12.39
N LEU A 106 -12.50 -11.15 13.38
CA LEU A 106 -11.28 -11.32 14.19
C LEU A 106 -11.30 -12.60 15.04
N SER A 107 -12.45 -13.00 15.58
CA SER A 107 -12.53 -14.28 16.29
C SER A 107 -12.44 -15.49 15.36
N ILE A 108 -12.84 -15.33 14.11
CA ILE A 108 -12.62 -16.33 13.05
C ILE A 108 -11.13 -16.32 12.63
N GLU A 109 -10.44 -15.17 12.68
CA GLU A 109 -8.99 -15.11 12.45
C GLU A 109 -8.19 -15.84 13.52
N ASP A 110 -8.60 -15.81 14.79
CA ASP A 110 -7.97 -16.62 15.86
C ASP A 110 -8.17 -18.12 15.65
N GLU A 111 -9.34 -18.56 15.18
CA GLU A 111 -9.58 -19.94 14.77
C GLU A 111 -8.75 -20.32 13.53
N LEU A 112 -8.67 -19.44 12.53
CA LEU A 112 -7.85 -19.62 11.34
C LEU A 112 -6.34 -19.65 11.66
N ILE A 113 -5.87 -18.84 12.63
CA ILE A 113 -4.48 -18.87 13.09
C ILE A 113 -4.17 -20.21 13.78
N ASN A 114 -5.12 -20.77 14.53
CA ASN A 114 -4.94 -22.09 15.16
C ASN A 114 -4.96 -23.21 14.12
N GLU A 115 -5.90 -23.19 13.18
CA GLU A 115 -5.94 -24.12 12.03
C GLU A 115 -4.68 -23.99 11.16
N PHE A 116 -4.17 -22.78 10.99
CA PHE A 116 -2.93 -22.48 10.29
C PHE A 116 -1.71 -23.07 11.02
N ASN A 117 -1.65 -22.95 12.33
CA ASN A 117 -0.57 -23.53 13.13
C ASN A 117 -0.61 -25.07 13.09
N GLU A 118 -1.81 -25.68 13.11
CA GLU A 118 -1.97 -27.14 12.95
C GLU A 118 -1.52 -27.61 11.56
N LYS A 119 -1.89 -26.90 10.49
CA LYS A 119 -1.42 -27.20 9.13
C LYS A 119 0.08 -27.00 8.96
N ILE A 120 0.67 -25.97 9.61
CA ILE A 120 2.14 -25.81 9.65
C ILE A 120 2.78 -27.01 10.34
N ASP A 121 2.25 -27.47 11.46
CA ASP A 121 2.80 -28.63 12.18
C ASP A 121 2.67 -29.91 11.37
N GLU A 122 1.58 -30.10 10.64
CA GLU A 122 1.43 -31.22 9.69
C GLU A 122 2.42 -31.13 8.53
N TYR A 123 2.61 -29.92 7.97
CA TYR A 123 3.57 -29.68 6.88
C TYR A 123 5.01 -29.89 7.35
N LEU A 124 5.34 -29.43 8.55
CA LEU A 124 6.65 -29.68 9.17
C LEU A 124 6.90 -31.17 9.45
N LYS A 125 5.86 -31.92 9.79
CA LYS A 125 5.93 -33.40 9.91
C LYS A 125 6.09 -34.05 8.54
N SER A 126 5.42 -33.58 7.50
CA SER A 126 5.58 -34.11 6.13
C SER A 126 6.95 -33.74 5.53
N ALA A 127 7.47 -32.56 5.82
CA ALA A 127 8.82 -32.16 5.45
C ALA A 127 9.90 -33.00 6.14
N GLN A 128 9.64 -33.51 7.34
CA GLN A 128 10.52 -34.51 7.98
C GLN A 128 10.51 -35.85 7.26
N PHE A 129 9.43 -36.21 6.57
CA PHE A 129 9.35 -37.40 5.74
C PHE A 129 10.15 -37.27 4.44
N GLN A 130 10.25 -36.06 3.87
CA GLN A 130 11.12 -35.75 2.73
C GLN A 130 12.61 -35.83 3.08
N ASN A 131 12.98 -35.65 4.36
CA ASN A 131 14.38 -35.76 4.82
C ASN A 131 15.02 -37.14 4.59
N LYS A 132 14.27 -38.19 4.37
CA LYS A 132 14.82 -39.49 3.98
C LYS A 132 15.29 -39.53 2.52
N SER A 133 14.57 -38.84 1.64
CA SER A 133 14.96 -38.66 0.23
C SER A 133 16.13 -37.65 0.12
N LEU A 134 16.25 -36.71 1.08
CA LEU A 134 17.33 -35.74 1.18
C LEU A 134 18.69 -36.36 1.46
N ARG A 135 18.77 -37.36 2.35
CA ARG A 135 20.06 -38.05 2.64
C ARG A 135 20.60 -38.75 1.41
N ALA A 136 19.75 -39.38 0.62
CA ALA A 136 20.17 -40.02 -0.63
C ALA A 136 20.70 -39.03 -1.66
N LEU A 137 20.13 -37.81 -1.70
CA LEU A 137 20.58 -36.71 -2.56
C LEU A 137 21.85 -36.05 -2.03
N GLU A 138 22.05 -35.94 -0.70
CA GLU A 138 23.28 -35.46 -0.09
C GLU A 138 24.46 -36.40 -0.42
N GLU A 139 24.26 -37.72 -0.41
CA GLU A 139 25.29 -38.69 -0.83
C GLU A 139 25.61 -38.59 -2.33
N LEU A 140 24.63 -38.29 -3.19
CA LEU A 140 24.87 -38.00 -4.61
C LEU A 140 25.66 -36.71 -4.78
N LYS A 141 25.34 -35.69 -3.99
CA LYS A 141 25.97 -34.37 -3.98
C LYS A 141 27.46 -34.51 -3.58
N GLU A 142 27.76 -35.28 -2.54
CA GLU A 142 29.18 -35.53 -2.16
C GLU A 142 29.99 -36.25 -3.26
N LYS A 143 29.33 -37.17 -3.99
CA LYS A 143 29.99 -37.84 -5.12
C LYS A 143 30.28 -36.91 -6.30
N LEU A 144 29.39 -35.99 -6.60
CA LEU A 144 29.56 -34.97 -7.65
C LEU A 144 30.59 -33.89 -7.26
N TYR A 145 30.68 -33.58 -5.95
CA TYR A 145 31.60 -32.57 -5.42
C TYR A 145 33.06 -33.00 -5.49
N LYS A 146 33.33 -34.30 -5.32
CA LYS A 146 34.71 -34.83 -5.35
C LYS A 146 35.39 -34.79 -6.72
N GLN A 147 34.60 -34.52 -7.80
CA GLN A 147 35.14 -34.51 -9.17
C GLN A 147 35.70 -33.17 -9.67
N ASN A 148 35.51 -32.04 -8.96
CA ASN A 148 35.84 -30.71 -9.48
C ASN A 148 36.69 -29.85 -8.55
N LYS A 149 37.90 -30.29 -8.19
CA LYS A 149 38.94 -29.42 -7.61
C LYS A 149 39.96 -29.07 -8.68
N ASN A 150 39.83 -27.90 -9.28
CA ASN A 150 40.95 -27.06 -9.81
C ASN A 150 40.43 -26.03 -10.82
N ALA A 151 40.34 -24.78 -10.41
CA ALA A 151 40.60 -23.60 -11.26
C ALA A 151 40.47 -22.31 -10.43
N SER A 152 41.51 -21.50 -10.37
CA SER A 152 41.48 -20.14 -9.83
C SER A 152 41.14 -19.15 -10.97
N SER A 153 40.05 -18.48 -10.90
CA SER A 153 39.68 -17.35 -11.74
C SER A 153 38.81 -16.38 -10.95
N ALA A 154 38.59 -15.17 -11.47
CA ALA A 154 37.72 -14.16 -10.85
C ALA A 154 36.43 -14.77 -10.31
N GLU A 155 36.01 -14.36 -9.12
CA GLU A 155 34.76 -14.84 -8.56
C GLU A 155 33.57 -14.34 -9.35
N GLU A 156 32.63 -15.24 -9.62
CA GLU A 156 31.38 -14.94 -10.29
C GLU A 156 30.20 -15.44 -9.45
N GLU A 157 29.15 -14.67 -9.44
CA GLU A 157 27.89 -15.02 -8.76
C GLU A 157 26.71 -14.83 -9.70
N LEU A 158 25.68 -15.63 -9.52
CA LEU A 158 24.40 -15.45 -10.19
C LEU A 158 23.44 -14.68 -9.29
N VAL A 159 22.52 -13.95 -9.92
CA VAL A 159 21.39 -13.29 -9.27
C VAL A 159 20.12 -13.72 -9.96
N LEU A 160 19.18 -14.24 -9.19
CA LEU A 160 17.80 -14.46 -9.60
C LEU A 160 16.94 -13.35 -8.96
N ILE A 161 16.36 -12.50 -9.78
CA ILE A 161 15.47 -11.42 -9.33
C ILE A 161 14.03 -11.89 -9.49
N LEU A 162 13.30 -11.89 -8.38
CA LEU A 162 11.89 -12.25 -8.29
C LEU A 162 11.11 -11.03 -7.79
N SER A 163 10.13 -10.58 -8.55
CA SER A 163 9.38 -9.37 -8.29
C SER A 163 7.98 -9.43 -8.87
N ASP A 164 7.08 -8.71 -8.25
CA ASP A 164 5.75 -8.45 -8.80
C ASP A 164 5.02 -9.75 -9.22
N TRP A 165 5.01 -10.72 -8.32
CA TRP A 165 4.33 -11.99 -8.51
C TRP A 165 2.82 -11.85 -8.44
N HIS A 166 2.32 -10.98 -7.54
CA HIS A 166 0.90 -10.74 -7.31
C HIS A 166 0.11 -12.04 -7.09
N ILE A 167 0.66 -12.95 -6.27
CA ILE A 167 -0.03 -14.21 -5.93
C ILE A 167 -1.40 -13.89 -5.35
N GLY A 168 -2.42 -14.54 -5.89
CA GLY A 168 -3.82 -14.37 -5.53
C GLY A 168 -4.62 -13.50 -6.47
N GLU A 169 -4.00 -12.70 -7.32
CA GLU A 169 -4.71 -11.95 -8.35
C GLU A 169 -5.24 -12.87 -9.45
N ILE A 170 -6.41 -12.54 -9.98
CA ILE A 170 -7.03 -13.25 -11.09
C ILE A 170 -7.19 -12.26 -12.24
N VAL A 171 -6.65 -12.61 -13.41
CA VAL A 171 -6.84 -11.87 -14.68
C VAL A 171 -7.64 -12.74 -15.62
N TYR A 172 -8.80 -12.25 -16.01
CA TYR A 172 -9.67 -12.95 -16.96
C TYR A 172 -9.30 -12.54 -18.40
N PRO A 173 -9.14 -13.51 -19.32
CA PRO A 173 -8.75 -13.25 -20.70
C PRO A 173 -9.65 -12.21 -21.40
N GLU A 174 -10.94 -12.26 -21.15
CA GLU A 174 -11.93 -11.37 -21.76
C GLU A 174 -11.69 -9.89 -21.42
N GLN A 175 -11.16 -9.62 -20.24
CA GLN A 175 -10.91 -8.26 -19.75
C GLN A 175 -9.66 -7.63 -20.36
N VAL A 176 -8.77 -8.45 -20.90
CA VAL A 176 -7.49 -8.03 -21.51
C VAL A 176 -7.37 -8.47 -22.97
N ASN A 177 -8.49 -8.56 -23.68
CA ASN A 177 -8.56 -8.93 -25.10
C ASN A 177 -7.83 -10.25 -25.43
N ASN A 178 -7.90 -11.23 -24.55
CA ASN A 178 -7.25 -12.54 -24.62
C ASN A 178 -5.71 -12.48 -24.70
N LEU A 179 -5.09 -11.40 -24.24
CA LEU A 179 -3.63 -11.25 -24.25
C LEU A 179 -2.96 -11.92 -23.05
N ASN A 180 -3.70 -12.20 -21.97
CA ASN A 180 -3.17 -12.85 -20.78
C ASN A 180 -4.27 -13.60 -20.03
N ILE A 181 -3.83 -14.55 -19.23
CA ILE A 181 -4.59 -15.19 -18.16
C ILE A 181 -3.68 -15.30 -16.94
N TYR A 182 -4.19 -15.04 -15.75
CA TYR A 182 -3.44 -15.19 -14.53
C TYR A 182 -4.33 -15.67 -13.39
N ASN A 183 -3.84 -16.62 -12.64
CA ASN A 183 -4.41 -17.17 -11.40
C ASN A 183 -3.31 -17.93 -10.67
N LEU A 184 -3.62 -18.55 -9.55
CA LEU A 184 -2.64 -19.28 -8.73
C LEU A 184 -1.96 -20.43 -9.49
N ASP A 185 -2.68 -21.18 -10.29
CA ASP A 185 -2.12 -22.32 -11.02
C ASP A 185 -1.15 -21.85 -12.12
N ILE A 186 -1.53 -20.81 -12.85
CA ILE A 186 -0.66 -20.16 -13.83
C ILE A 186 0.57 -19.54 -13.16
N ALA A 187 0.41 -18.97 -11.96
CA ALA A 187 1.55 -18.47 -11.19
C ALA A 187 2.55 -19.60 -10.85
N LYS A 188 2.05 -20.73 -10.35
CA LYS A 188 2.87 -21.93 -10.05
C LYS A 188 3.61 -22.43 -11.29
N GLU A 189 2.94 -22.51 -12.42
CA GLU A 189 3.54 -22.88 -13.70
C GLU A 189 4.64 -21.92 -14.11
N ARG A 190 4.35 -20.61 -14.09
CA ARG A 190 5.32 -19.56 -14.46
C ARG A 190 6.57 -19.55 -13.57
N VAL A 191 6.42 -19.75 -12.26
CA VAL A 191 7.56 -19.88 -11.34
C VAL A 191 8.44 -21.07 -11.73
N ASN A 192 7.85 -22.22 -12.05
CA ASN A 192 8.61 -23.39 -12.50
C ASN A 192 9.34 -23.13 -13.82
N ILE A 193 8.67 -22.51 -14.81
CA ILE A 193 9.29 -22.14 -16.10
C ILE A 193 10.48 -21.18 -15.88
N VAL A 194 10.30 -20.17 -15.04
CA VAL A 194 11.37 -19.20 -14.71
C VAL A 194 12.56 -19.90 -14.08
N LEU A 195 12.34 -20.77 -13.10
CA LEU A 195 13.40 -21.50 -12.43
C LEU A 195 14.13 -22.45 -13.38
N ASP A 196 13.40 -23.21 -14.19
CA ASP A 196 14.00 -24.10 -15.20
C ASP A 196 14.84 -23.34 -16.22
N LYS A 197 14.37 -22.17 -16.69
CA LYS A 197 15.14 -21.29 -17.56
C LYS A 197 16.38 -20.76 -16.89
N PHE A 198 16.26 -20.26 -15.65
CA PHE A 198 17.38 -19.82 -14.87
C PHE A 198 18.48 -20.90 -14.79
N LEU A 199 18.10 -22.13 -14.44
CA LEU A 199 19.05 -23.25 -14.34
C LEU A 199 19.65 -23.63 -15.68
N LYS A 200 18.87 -23.70 -16.75
CA LYS A 200 19.35 -24.01 -18.11
C LYS A 200 20.33 -22.94 -18.61
N ILE A 201 20.04 -21.67 -18.37
CA ILE A 201 20.90 -20.56 -18.77
C ILE A 201 22.16 -20.50 -17.90
N ALA A 202 22.03 -20.68 -16.59
CA ALA A 202 23.19 -20.78 -15.68
C ALA A 202 24.18 -21.84 -16.17
N LYS A 203 23.67 -23.05 -16.49
CA LYS A 203 24.50 -24.12 -17.05
C LYS A 203 25.17 -23.75 -18.39
N ARG A 204 24.52 -22.96 -19.24
CA ARG A 204 25.13 -22.51 -20.50
C ARG A 204 26.20 -21.45 -20.29
N LEU A 205 26.09 -20.64 -19.23
CA LEU A 205 27.11 -19.66 -18.85
C LEU A 205 28.31 -20.29 -18.15
N GLU A 206 28.20 -21.51 -17.63
CA GLU A 206 29.27 -22.29 -17.04
C GLU A 206 30.22 -22.83 -18.12
N THR A 207 31.05 -21.99 -18.70
CA THR A 207 32.02 -22.42 -19.74
C THR A 207 33.28 -23.03 -19.15
N GLU A 208 33.85 -22.40 -18.13
CA GLU A 208 35.10 -22.82 -17.50
C GLU A 208 34.97 -23.12 -15.98
N LYS A 209 33.91 -22.55 -15.35
CA LYS A 209 33.68 -22.65 -13.91
C LYS A 209 32.20 -22.83 -13.60
N LYS A 210 31.94 -23.58 -12.53
CA LYS A 210 30.63 -23.65 -11.94
C LYS A 210 30.39 -22.46 -11.02
N TYR A 211 29.21 -21.86 -11.13
CA TYR A 211 28.76 -20.88 -10.16
C TYR A 211 28.53 -21.57 -8.80
N LYS A 212 29.19 -21.06 -7.76
CA LYS A 212 29.04 -21.58 -6.41
C LYS A 212 27.97 -20.89 -5.61
N LYS A 213 27.65 -19.66 -5.99
CA LYS A 213 26.77 -18.79 -5.24
C LYS A 213 25.67 -18.21 -6.11
N VAL A 214 24.45 -18.25 -5.55
CA VAL A 214 23.26 -17.60 -6.11
C VAL A 214 22.72 -16.60 -5.10
N ASN A 215 22.41 -15.41 -5.58
CA ASN A 215 21.70 -14.40 -4.82
C ASN A 215 20.26 -14.37 -5.33
N VAL A 216 19.29 -14.42 -4.44
CA VAL A 216 17.87 -14.26 -4.76
C VAL A 216 17.42 -12.89 -4.26
N PHE A 217 17.01 -12.02 -5.18
CA PHE A 217 16.53 -10.69 -4.85
C PHE A 217 15.00 -10.67 -4.96
N LEU A 218 14.32 -10.49 -3.83
CA LEU A 218 12.88 -10.38 -3.69
C LEU A 218 12.53 -8.89 -3.62
N LEU A 219 11.93 -8.35 -4.66
CA LEU A 219 11.75 -6.90 -4.79
C LEU A 219 10.37 -6.39 -4.40
N GLY A 220 9.54 -7.24 -3.79
CA GLY A 220 8.20 -6.86 -3.32
C GLY A 220 7.09 -7.12 -4.31
N ASP A 221 5.88 -6.80 -3.88
CA ASP A 221 4.61 -7.10 -4.55
C ASP A 221 4.51 -8.59 -4.92
N MET A 222 4.92 -9.43 -3.96
CA MET A 222 4.87 -10.88 -4.12
C MET A 222 3.44 -11.41 -4.06
N ILE A 223 2.55 -10.70 -3.38
CA ILE A 223 1.13 -11.01 -3.28
C ILE A 223 0.29 -9.86 -3.83
N SER A 224 -0.95 -10.14 -4.23
CA SER A 224 -1.91 -9.15 -4.69
C SER A 224 -2.29 -8.15 -3.59
N GLY A 225 -2.37 -8.62 -2.35
CA GLY A 225 -2.66 -7.78 -1.19
C GLY A 225 -4.12 -7.36 -1.09
N ILE A 226 -4.37 -6.27 -0.35
CA ILE A 226 -5.73 -5.79 -0.02
C ILE A 226 -5.93 -4.29 -0.28
N ILE A 227 -5.03 -3.64 -0.98
CA ILE A 227 -5.06 -2.18 -1.13
C ILE A 227 -5.98 -1.68 -2.24
N HIS A 228 -6.34 -2.53 -3.18
CA HIS A 228 -7.26 -2.26 -4.29
C HIS A 228 -8.52 -3.09 -4.14
N ASP A 229 -9.70 -2.45 -4.04
CA ASP A 229 -10.99 -3.14 -3.81
C ASP A 229 -11.32 -4.11 -4.95
N GLU A 230 -11.08 -3.69 -6.19
CA GLU A 230 -11.30 -4.48 -7.41
C GLU A 230 -10.51 -5.79 -7.40
N LEU A 231 -9.28 -5.78 -6.86
CA LEU A 231 -8.46 -6.99 -6.74
C LEU A 231 -8.93 -7.88 -5.58
N VAL A 232 -9.44 -7.29 -4.49
CA VAL A 232 -9.91 -8.06 -3.33
C VAL A 232 -11.15 -8.88 -3.67
N GLU A 233 -12.04 -8.36 -4.51
CA GLU A 233 -13.27 -9.06 -4.93
C GLU A 233 -12.99 -10.30 -5.79
N ASN A 234 -11.87 -10.31 -6.53
CA ASN A 234 -11.50 -11.34 -7.48
C ASN A 234 -10.21 -12.11 -7.09
N SER A 235 -9.80 -12.06 -5.83
CA SER A 235 -8.58 -12.73 -5.36
C SER A 235 -8.88 -13.81 -4.33
N ILE A 236 -7.93 -14.75 -4.16
CA ILE A 236 -7.97 -15.66 -3.02
C ILE A 236 -7.73 -14.91 -1.70
N PRO A 237 -8.19 -15.44 -0.55
CA PRO A 237 -7.99 -14.81 0.75
C PRO A 237 -6.53 -14.44 1.02
N ILE A 238 -6.31 -13.34 1.74
CA ILE A 238 -4.97 -12.81 2.00
C ILE A 238 -4.05 -13.80 2.73
N SER A 239 -4.61 -14.61 3.64
CA SER A 239 -3.90 -15.71 4.30
C SER A 239 -3.33 -16.71 3.30
N ASP A 240 -4.16 -17.11 2.34
CA ASP A 240 -3.79 -18.09 1.32
C ASP A 240 -2.77 -17.50 0.33
N GLN A 241 -2.89 -16.20 0.00
CA GLN A 241 -1.86 -15.50 -0.78
C GLN A 241 -0.49 -15.59 -0.12
N VAL A 242 -0.41 -15.31 1.19
CA VAL A 242 0.84 -15.37 1.97
C VAL A 242 1.38 -16.80 2.03
N ILE A 243 0.54 -17.77 2.32
CA ILE A 243 0.92 -19.19 2.44
C ILE A 243 1.42 -19.73 1.11
N GLU A 244 0.64 -19.58 0.05
CA GLU A 244 0.98 -20.08 -1.28
C GLU A 244 2.26 -19.41 -1.82
N CYS A 245 2.40 -18.12 -1.63
CA CYS A 245 3.61 -17.40 -2.02
C CYS A 245 4.85 -17.89 -1.24
N ALA A 246 4.73 -18.07 0.07
CA ALA A 246 5.84 -18.55 0.89
C ALA A 246 6.23 -19.99 0.52
N ASN A 247 5.28 -20.85 0.22
CA ASN A 247 5.53 -22.21 -0.27
C ASN A 247 6.28 -22.20 -1.59
N LEU A 248 5.81 -21.39 -2.58
CA LEU A 248 6.48 -21.27 -3.88
C LEU A 248 7.90 -20.75 -3.75
N LEU A 249 8.13 -19.71 -2.91
CA LEU A 249 9.47 -19.18 -2.63
C LEU A 249 10.35 -20.24 -1.96
N SER A 250 9.82 -20.99 -1.00
CA SER A 250 10.58 -22.04 -0.32
C SER A 250 10.99 -23.16 -1.27
N ASP A 251 10.12 -23.54 -2.21
CA ASP A 251 10.41 -24.53 -3.25
C ASP A 251 11.53 -24.05 -4.19
N VAL A 252 11.52 -22.77 -4.57
CA VAL A 252 12.62 -22.17 -5.34
C VAL A 252 13.93 -22.24 -4.58
N ILE A 253 13.96 -21.80 -3.33
CA ILE A 253 15.16 -21.83 -2.48
C ILE A 253 15.64 -23.27 -2.27
N TYR A 254 14.71 -24.18 -2.03
CA TYR A 254 14.99 -25.59 -1.86
C TYR A 254 15.67 -26.17 -3.10
N LYS A 255 15.12 -26.00 -4.30
CA LYS A 255 15.71 -26.45 -5.56
C LYS A 255 17.10 -25.86 -5.79
N LEU A 256 17.28 -24.56 -5.52
CA LEU A 256 18.59 -23.92 -5.63
C LEU A 256 19.61 -24.49 -4.63
N SER A 257 19.17 -24.88 -3.42
CA SER A 257 20.05 -25.38 -2.36
C SER A 257 20.75 -26.69 -2.69
N TYR A 258 20.20 -27.46 -3.61
CA TYR A 258 20.84 -28.68 -4.10
C TYR A 258 21.96 -28.41 -5.13
N LEU A 259 21.86 -27.31 -5.83
CA LEU A 259 22.71 -27.04 -6.98
C LEU A 259 23.87 -26.09 -6.65
N TYR A 260 23.69 -25.23 -5.65
CA TYR A 260 24.66 -24.20 -5.31
C TYR A 260 25.16 -24.33 -3.86
N GLU A 261 26.43 -23.98 -3.65
CA GLU A 261 27.07 -24.06 -2.33
C GLU A 261 26.51 -23.02 -1.36
N ASN A 262 26.15 -21.84 -1.87
CA ASN A 262 25.70 -20.72 -1.05
C ASN A 262 24.51 -20.02 -1.73
N ILE A 263 23.47 -19.77 -0.95
CA ILE A 263 22.32 -18.99 -1.38
C ILE A 263 22.15 -17.82 -0.41
N GLU A 264 22.07 -16.62 -0.94
CA GLU A 264 21.75 -15.42 -0.18
C GLU A 264 20.45 -14.84 -0.69
N VAL A 265 19.44 -14.75 0.18
CA VAL A 265 18.11 -14.23 -0.11
C VAL A 265 17.97 -12.85 0.49
N TYR A 266 17.73 -11.85 -0.34
CA TYR A 266 17.55 -10.46 0.08
C TYR A 266 16.14 -10.01 -0.30
N GLY A 267 15.39 -9.43 0.64
CA GLY A 267 14.01 -9.04 0.39
C GLY A 267 13.69 -7.61 0.80
N VAL A 268 12.94 -6.92 -0.05
CA VAL A 268 12.32 -5.63 0.24
C VAL A 268 10.83 -5.68 -0.06
N SER A 269 10.03 -4.93 0.69
CA SER A 269 8.57 -4.95 0.55
C SER A 269 8.08 -3.95 -0.49
N GLY A 270 7.07 -4.33 -1.26
CA GLY A 270 6.39 -3.49 -2.23
C GLY A 270 5.18 -2.74 -1.66
N ASN A 271 4.44 -2.08 -2.55
CA ASN A 271 3.26 -1.29 -2.15
C ASN A 271 2.00 -2.14 -1.93
N HIS A 272 1.85 -3.26 -2.62
CA HIS A 272 0.76 -4.22 -2.41
C HIS A 272 0.87 -4.95 -1.06
N SER A 273 2.06 -4.97 -0.49
CA SER A 273 2.34 -5.50 0.85
C SER A 273 1.65 -4.77 2.00
N ARG A 274 1.07 -3.60 1.77
CA ARG A 274 0.48 -2.76 2.83
C ARG A 274 -0.75 -3.41 3.45
N VAL A 275 -0.85 -3.30 4.78
CA VAL A 275 -2.02 -3.73 5.56
C VAL A 275 -3.17 -2.71 5.56
N LYS A 276 -3.00 -1.54 4.89
CA LYS A 276 -3.98 -0.46 4.80
C LYS A 276 -3.91 0.19 3.43
N LYS A 277 -5.05 0.63 2.90
CA LYS A 277 -5.14 1.40 1.64
C LYS A 277 -4.37 2.73 1.71
N THR A 278 -4.44 3.41 2.86
CA THR A 278 -3.71 4.66 3.08
C THR A 278 -2.21 4.41 3.12
N VAL A 279 -1.47 5.19 2.34
CA VAL A 279 0.00 5.13 2.33
C VAL A 279 0.54 5.53 3.69
N SER A 280 1.28 4.63 4.32
CA SER A 280 2.05 4.92 5.53
C SER A 280 3.53 4.66 5.26
N TYR A 281 4.35 5.66 5.55
CA TYR A 281 5.81 5.53 5.43
C TYR A 281 6.44 4.89 6.67
N LYS A 282 5.69 4.81 7.78
CA LYS A 282 6.10 4.10 8.99
C LYS A 282 5.79 2.61 8.83
N ASN A 283 6.70 1.78 9.29
CA ASN A 283 6.51 0.33 9.37
C ASN A 283 6.18 -0.34 8.01
N LYS A 284 6.74 0.15 6.90
CA LYS A 284 6.57 -0.49 5.58
C LYS A 284 6.98 -1.97 5.60
N TYR A 285 7.96 -2.31 6.44
CA TYR A 285 8.43 -3.68 6.67
C TYR A 285 7.42 -4.59 7.41
N SER A 286 6.38 -4.02 8.05
CA SER A 286 5.36 -4.82 8.74
C SER A 286 4.20 -5.25 7.83
N GLY A 287 4.39 -5.15 6.51
CA GLY A 287 3.42 -5.57 5.51
C GLY A 287 3.49 -7.06 5.19
N PHE A 288 2.63 -7.48 4.29
CA PHE A 288 2.46 -8.89 3.92
C PHE A 288 3.69 -9.49 3.23
N ASP A 289 4.44 -8.74 2.40
CA ASP A 289 5.68 -9.26 1.83
C ASP A 289 6.71 -9.61 2.92
N TYR A 290 6.86 -8.73 3.93
CA TYR A 290 7.74 -9.03 5.05
C TYR A 290 7.30 -10.31 5.77
N LEU A 291 6.00 -10.47 6.01
CA LEU A 291 5.44 -11.68 6.61
C LEU A 291 5.73 -12.91 5.73
N THR A 292 5.46 -12.81 4.43
CA THR A 292 5.74 -13.87 3.45
C THR A 292 7.22 -14.29 3.48
N TYR A 293 8.14 -13.31 3.48
CA TYR A 293 9.58 -13.61 3.52
C TYR A 293 10.01 -14.25 4.83
N LYS A 294 9.48 -13.79 5.96
CA LYS A 294 9.78 -14.39 7.27
C LYS A 294 9.20 -15.80 7.39
N PHE A 295 8.05 -16.03 6.75
CA PHE A 295 7.47 -17.37 6.69
C PHE A 295 8.31 -18.28 5.79
N THR A 296 8.72 -17.83 4.59
CA THR A 296 9.67 -18.55 3.73
C THR A 296 10.98 -18.88 4.48
N GLU A 297 11.54 -17.91 5.21
CA GLU A 297 12.76 -18.15 6.03
C GLU A 297 12.51 -19.26 7.06
N SER A 298 11.36 -19.29 7.70
CA SER A 298 10.96 -20.32 8.66
C SER A 298 10.83 -21.69 8.00
N LEU A 299 10.21 -21.78 6.82
CA LEU A 299 10.11 -23.03 6.04
C LEU A 299 11.50 -23.55 5.63
N CYS A 300 12.42 -22.64 5.29
CA CYS A 300 13.77 -22.94 4.86
C CYS A 300 14.79 -23.11 6.01
N LYS A 301 14.35 -23.10 7.28
CA LYS A 301 15.28 -23.12 8.45
C LYS A 301 16.26 -24.31 8.48
N ASN A 302 15.92 -25.41 7.85
CA ASN A 302 16.75 -26.61 7.79
C ASN A 302 17.75 -26.61 6.61
N ILE A 303 17.67 -25.62 5.71
CA ILE A 303 18.58 -25.47 4.56
C ILE A 303 19.83 -24.74 5.03
N LYS A 304 20.90 -25.49 5.29
CA LYS A 304 22.13 -24.95 5.91
C LYS A 304 22.91 -23.96 5.05
N ASN A 305 22.76 -24.03 3.74
CA ASN A 305 23.47 -23.20 2.77
C ASN A 305 22.64 -22.02 2.26
N ALA A 306 21.45 -21.76 2.85
CA ALA A 306 20.62 -20.58 2.55
C ALA A 306 20.64 -19.59 3.73
N ARG A 307 20.84 -18.32 3.43
CA ARG A 307 20.82 -17.21 4.40
C ARG A 307 19.86 -16.12 3.93
N PHE A 308 19.06 -15.58 4.86
CA PHE A 308 18.06 -14.57 4.58
C PHE A 308 18.45 -13.22 5.18
N PHE A 309 18.29 -12.17 4.39
CA PHE A 309 18.57 -10.78 4.74
C PHE A 309 17.32 -9.93 4.45
N ILE A 310 16.39 -9.91 5.39
CA ILE A 310 15.11 -9.22 5.28
C ILE A 310 15.12 -8.02 6.23
N PRO A 311 15.48 -6.82 5.75
CA PRO A 311 15.64 -5.66 6.61
C PRO A 311 14.29 -5.05 7.01
N LYS A 312 14.26 -4.42 8.18
CA LYS A 312 13.18 -3.52 8.60
C LYS A 312 13.31 -2.15 7.93
N SER A 313 13.51 -2.14 6.62
CA SER A 313 13.78 -0.96 5.80
C SER A 313 13.13 -1.13 4.42
N PRO A 314 12.70 -0.04 3.77
CA PRO A 314 12.16 -0.10 2.41
C PRO A 314 13.23 -0.40 1.35
N MET A 315 14.49 -0.44 1.74
CA MET A 315 15.61 -0.70 0.83
C MET A 315 16.78 -1.35 1.57
N ILE A 316 17.62 -2.04 0.82
CA ILE A 316 18.87 -2.63 1.32
C ILE A 316 20.01 -2.37 0.34
N ILE A 317 21.20 -2.11 0.87
CA ILE A 317 22.45 -2.05 0.09
C ILE A 317 23.23 -3.33 0.33
N ILE A 318 23.63 -3.96 -0.77
CA ILE A 318 24.42 -5.19 -0.77
C ILE A 318 25.75 -4.86 -1.45
N ASN A 319 26.84 -5.10 -0.74
CA ASN A 319 28.19 -5.00 -1.32
C ASN A 319 28.61 -6.35 -1.88
N LYS A 320 29.04 -6.39 -3.12
CA LYS A 320 29.57 -7.56 -3.80
C LYS A 320 31.03 -7.37 -4.16
N PHE A 321 31.83 -8.37 -3.83
CA PHE A 321 33.28 -8.41 -4.08
C PHE A 321 34.04 -7.21 -3.47
N ASN A 322 33.54 -6.61 -2.39
CA ASN A 322 34.05 -5.36 -1.81
C ASN A 322 34.19 -4.19 -2.80
N LYS A 323 33.50 -4.24 -3.92
CA LYS A 323 33.63 -3.29 -5.03
C LYS A 323 32.30 -2.71 -5.51
N TYR A 324 31.29 -3.53 -5.67
CA TYR A 324 30.03 -3.11 -6.28
C TYR A 324 28.91 -3.04 -5.25
N ASN A 325 28.30 -1.87 -5.11
CA ASN A 325 27.14 -1.68 -4.25
C ASN A 325 25.85 -1.78 -5.08
N PHE A 326 25.01 -2.73 -4.71
CA PHE A 326 23.67 -2.95 -5.25
C PHE A 326 22.65 -2.40 -4.25
N LEU A 327 21.81 -1.49 -4.69
CA LEU A 327 20.67 -1.01 -3.92
C LEU A 327 19.42 -1.72 -4.40
N LEU A 328 18.78 -2.47 -3.53
CA LEU A 328 17.47 -3.06 -3.79
C LEU A 328 16.37 -2.19 -3.16
N ARG A 329 15.33 -1.91 -3.91
CA ARG A 329 14.10 -1.25 -3.48
C ARG A 329 12.95 -1.68 -4.37
N HIS A 330 11.70 -1.55 -3.92
CA HIS A 330 10.59 -1.93 -4.79
C HIS A 330 10.41 -0.98 -5.98
N GLY A 331 10.43 0.32 -5.77
CA GLY A 331 10.26 1.30 -6.87
C GLY A 331 9.05 2.22 -6.71
N ASP A 332 8.17 1.96 -5.76
CA ASP A 332 6.90 2.64 -5.49
C ASP A 332 6.99 4.09 -4.96
N GLY A 333 8.09 4.76 -5.14
CA GLY A 333 8.20 6.18 -4.82
C GLY A 333 7.40 7.05 -5.79
N LYS A 334 7.08 8.31 -5.41
CA LYS A 334 6.45 9.29 -6.30
C LYS A 334 7.38 9.58 -7.49
N SER A 335 7.27 8.79 -8.55
CA SER A 335 7.89 9.07 -9.84
C SER A 335 6.94 9.99 -10.62
N GLN A 336 7.47 11.08 -11.15
CA GLN A 336 6.72 11.89 -12.10
C GLN A 336 7.01 11.32 -13.49
N SER A 337 6.02 10.70 -14.11
CA SER A 337 6.09 10.34 -15.52
C SER A 337 6.05 11.61 -16.36
N PHE A 338 6.89 11.69 -17.38
CA PHE A 338 6.78 12.70 -18.43
C PHE A 338 6.12 12.06 -19.64
N ALA A 339 5.02 12.60 -20.10
CA ALA A 339 4.23 12.09 -21.22
C ALA A 339 3.89 10.57 -21.11
N GLY A 340 3.56 10.09 -19.91
CA GLY A 340 3.26 8.68 -19.68
C GLY A 340 4.48 7.75 -19.53
N ILE A 341 5.70 8.24 -19.77
CA ILE A 341 6.93 7.45 -19.70
C ILE A 341 7.55 7.61 -18.30
N PRO A 342 7.67 6.54 -17.50
CA PRO A 342 8.17 6.64 -16.13
C PRO A 342 9.69 6.85 -16.02
N PHE A 343 10.45 6.64 -17.09
CA PHE A 343 11.92 6.59 -17.07
C PHE A 343 12.58 7.87 -16.57
N TYR A 344 12.05 9.04 -16.94
CA TYR A 344 12.56 10.30 -16.41
C TYR A 344 12.41 10.39 -14.89
N GLY A 345 11.24 10.01 -14.38
CA GLY A 345 10.98 9.97 -12.93
C GLY A 345 11.90 8.99 -12.20
N ILE A 346 12.13 7.83 -12.80
CA ILE A 346 13.01 6.79 -12.26
C ILE A 346 14.46 7.29 -12.19
N ILE A 347 15.00 7.86 -13.26
CA ILE A 347 16.36 8.42 -13.28
C ILE A 347 16.50 9.53 -12.26
N ARG A 348 15.55 10.47 -12.20
CA ARG A 348 15.55 11.57 -11.22
C ARG A 348 15.53 11.07 -9.78
N GLN A 349 14.71 10.06 -9.49
CA GLN A 349 14.63 9.44 -8.17
C GLN A 349 15.94 8.73 -7.82
N SER A 350 16.48 7.97 -8.75
CA SER A 350 17.74 7.25 -8.59
C SER A 350 18.92 8.17 -8.32
N THR A 351 18.95 9.32 -8.99
CA THR A 351 19.94 10.37 -8.73
C THR A 351 19.82 10.93 -7.32
N LYS A 352 18.60 11.21 -6.84
CA LYS A 352 18.38 11.68 -5.46
C LYS A 352 18.80 10.66 -4.43
N VAL A 353 18.50 9.39 -4.66
CA VAL A 353 18.92 8.28 -3.80
C VAL A 353 20.45 8.19 -3.74
N GLN A 354 21.13 8.31 -4.89
CA GLN A 354 22.58 8.34 -4.94
C GLN A 354 23.15 9.51 -4.14
N GLN A 355 22.61 10.72 -4.32
CA GLN A 355 23.04 11.91 -3.57
C GLN A 355 22.88 11.72 -2.06
N LEU A 356 21.77 11.10 -1.63
CA LEU A 356 21.50 10.82 -0.23
C LEU A 356 22.56 9.87 0.36
N PHE A 357 22.82 8.75 -0.28
CA PHE A 357 23.78 7.77 0.23
C PHE A 357 25.22 8.25 0.16
N ASN A 358 25.56 9.04 -0.86
CA ASN A 358 26.88 9.65 -0.95
C ASN A 358 27.09 10.67 0.17
N ALA A 359 26.11 11.56 0.41
CA ALA A 359 26.23 12.62 1.42
C ALA A 359 26.25 12.10 2.86
N TYR A 360 25.50 11.04 3.18
CA TYR A 360 25.33 10.58 4.57
C TYR A 360 26.10 9.32 4.91
N LYS A 361 26.56 8.56 3.94
CA LYS A 361 27.22 7.26 4.15
C LYS A 361 28.54 7.11 3.37
N ASP A 362 28.87 8.05 2.50
CA ASP A 362 29.98 7.94 1.55
C ASP A 362 29.93 6.65 0.72
N ILE A 363 28.72 6.26 0.32
CA ILE A 363 28.47 5.06 -0.47
C ILE A 363 28.06 5.44 -1.88
N TYR A 364 28.87 5.00 -2.86
CA TYR A 364 28.49 5.03 -4.26
C TYR A 364 27.70 3.78 -4.63
N ILE A 365 26.50 3.95 -5.22
CA ILE A 365 25.65 2.86 -5.67
C ILE A 365 25.88 2.64 -7.15
N HIS A 366 26.38 1.44 -7.50
CA HIS A 366 26.64 1.06 -8.89
C HIS A 366 25.39 0.52 -9.57
N TYR A 367 24.60 -0.27 -8.89
CA TYR A 367 23.40 -0.90 -9.43
C TYR A 367 22.18 -0.58 -8.55
N GLN A 368 21.16 0.02 -9.14
CA GLN A 368 19.87 0.19 -8.48
C GLN A 368 18.88 -0.79 -9.11
N ILE A 369 18.37 -1.70 -8.29
CA ILE A 369 17.49 -2.78 -8.74
C ILE A 369 16.11 -2.60 -8.13
N MET A 370 15.07 -2.63 -8.98
CA MET A 370 13.68 -2.41 -8.57
C MET A 370 12.69 -3.21 -9.40
N GLY A 371 11.48 -3.40 -8.85
CA GLY A 371 10.30 -3.93 -9.53
C GLY A 371 9.29 -2.82 -9.84
N HIS A 372 8.02 -3.03 -9.48
CA HIS A 372 6.91 -2.08 -9.52
C HIS A 372 6.40 -1.68 -10.90
N PHE A 373 7.28 -1.54 -11.87
CA PHE A 373 6.91 -1.05 -13.20
C PHE A 373 6.53 -2.18 -14.17
N HIS A 374 6.65 -3.43 -13.73
CA HIS A 374 6.34 -4.64 -14.49
C HIS A 374 7.03 -4.75 -15.85
N MET A 375 8.17 -4.10 -16.03
CA MET A 375 8.91 -4.05 -17.28
C MET A 375 10.35 -4.47 -17.08
N ASN A 376 10.87 -5.36 -17.93
CA ASN A 376 12.30 -5.66 -17.96
C ASN A 376 13.06 -4.55 -18.71
N VAL A 377 13.65 -3.60 -17.97
CA VAL A 377 14.37 -2.47 -18.52
C VAL A 377 15.69 -2.27 -17.81
N SER A 378 16.73 -1.91 -18.55
CA SER A 378 17.98 -1.41 -18.02
C SER A 378 18.23 0.00 -18.54
N LEU A 379 18.42 0.93 -17.61
CA LEU A 379 18.73 2.32 -17.93
C LEU A 379 20.20 2.61 -17.57
N PRO A 380 20.94 3.35 -18.41
CA PRO A 380 22.31 3.71 -18.10
C PRO A 380 22.37 4.61 -16.86
N TYR A 381 23.38 4.39 -16.06
CA TYR A 381 23.67 5.17 -14.85
C TYR A 381 25.20 5.40 -14.81
N PRO A 382 25.68 6.56 -14.31
CA PRO A 382 27.12 6.78 -14.25
C PRO A 382 27.82 5.64 -13.51
N ASN A 383 28.75 4.96 -14.18
CA ASN A 383 29.50 3.81 -13.66
C ASN A 383 28.61 2.67 -13.08
N GLY A 384 27.47 2.40 -13.76
CA GLY A 384 26.55 1.34 -13.34
C GLY A 384 25.25 1.32 -14.15
N GLN A 385 24.19 0.77 -13.54
CA GLN A 385 22.89 0.61 -14.21
C GLN A 385 21.72 0.74 -13.21
N ILE A 386 20.59 1.21 -13.69
CA ILE A 386 19.29 1.05 -13.05
C ILE A 386 18.61 -0.13 -13.74
N ILE A 387 18.31 -1.18 -13.02
CA ILE A 387 17.69 -2.41 -13.53
C ILE A 387 16.29 -2.52 -12.97
N ILE A 388 15.31 -2.64 -13.84
CA ILE A 388 13.90 -2.82 -13.49
C ILE A 388 13.53 -4.24 -13.89
N ALA A 389 12.95 -4.99 -12.96
CA ALA A 389 12.49 -6.35 -13.18
C ALA A 389 11.08 -6.38 -13.78
N GLY A 390 10.80 -7.43 -14.54
CA GLY A 390 9.47 -7.74 -15.02
C GLY A 390 8.55 -8.27 -13.94
N SER A 391 7.30 -8.50 -14.29
CA SER A 391 6.26 -9.09 -13.45
C SER A 391 5.99 -10.54 -13.85
N LEU A 392 5.74 -11.41 -12.87
CA LEU A 392 5.27 -12.78 -13.12
C LEU A 392 3.84 -12.77 -13.69
N LYS A 393 3.02 -11.83 -13.23
CA LYS A 393 1.62 -11.68 -13.61
C LYS A 393 1.44 -11.32 -15.10
N GLY A 394 2.28 -10.41 -15.62
CA GLY A 394 2.13 -9.88 -16.98
C GLY A 394 1.03 -8.84 -17.09
N ILE A 395 0.31 -8.85 -18.22
CA ILE A 395 -0.75 -7.89 -18.54
C ILE A 395 -1.96 -8.12 -17.64
N ASP A 396 -2.46 -7.05 -17.01
CA ASP A 396 -3.73 -6.97 -16.30
C ASP A 396 -4.60 -5.84 -16.88
N GLU A 397 -5.80 -5.66 -16.34
CA GLU A 397 -6.76 -4.66 -16.80
C GLU A 397 -6.19 -3.23 -16.70
N TYR A 398 -5.44 -2.95 -15.62
CA TYR A 398 -4.80 -1.65 -15.45
C TYR A 398 -3.75 -1.38 -16.53
N SER A 399 -2.82 -2.31 -16.70
CA SER A 399 -1.74 -2.18 -17.69
C SER A 399 -2.26 -2.20 -19.12
N PHE A 400 -3.28 -3.02 -19.41
CA PHE A 400 -3.95 -3.06 -20.70
C PHE A 400 -4.61 -1.72 -21.05
N ASN A 401 -5.41 -1.17 -20.16
CA ASN A 401 -6.09 0.11 -20.39
C ASN A 401 -5.15 1.31 -20.46
N ASN A 402 -3.97 1.21 -19.84
CA ASN A 402 -2.95 2.27 -19.87
C ASN A 402 -1.85 2.03 -20.91
N PHE A 403 -1.96 1.00 -21.77
CA PHE A 403 -0.96 0.62 -22.78
C PHE A 403 0.45 0.40 -22.20
N LEU A 404 0.53 -0.15 -20.98
CA LEU A 404 1.76 -0.45 -20.25
C LEU A 404 2.08 -1.95 -20.27
N ALA A 405 1.54 -2.67 -21.22
CA ALA A 405 1.64 -4.11 -21.30
C ALA A 405 3.08 -4.60 -21.52
N SER A 406 3.47 -5.63 -20.76
CA SER A 406 4.72 -6.35 -20.93
C SER A 406 4.52 -7.86 -20.82
N GLU A 407 5.38 -8.62 -21.47
CA GLU A 407 5.39 -10.09 -21.36
C GLU A 407 5.72 -10.51 -19.92
N PRO A 408 5.01 -11.53 -19.37
CA PRO A 408 5.33 -12.08 -18.06
C PRO A 408 6.78 -12.57 -18.02
N SER A 409 7.55 -12.09 -17.06
CA SER A 409 8.98 -12.40 -16.99
C SER A 409 9.58 -12.08 -15.62
N GLN A 410 10.73 -12.70 -15.37
CA GLN A 410 11.61 -12.36 -14.26
C GLN A 410 13.02 -12.05 -14.81
N THR A 411 13.99 -11.75 -13.94
CA THR A 411 15.30 -11.31 -14.42
C THR A 411 16.42 -12.13 -13.81
N MET A 412 17.39 -12.51 -14.63
CA MET A 412 18.66 -13.11 -14.19
C MET A 412 19.81 -12.13 -14.45
N LEU A 413 20.74 -12.03 -13.49
CA LEU A 413 22.02 -11.36 -13.71
C LEU A 413 23.17 -12.36 -13.49
N ALA A 414 24.27 -12.15 -14.21
CA ALA A 414 25.54 -12.72 -13.90
C ALA A 414 26.53 -11.59 -13.56
N ILE A 415 27.19 -11.69 -12.40
CA ILE A 415 28.11 -10.68 -11.88
C ILE A 415 29.50 -11.27 -11.72
N ASN A 416 30.51 -10.49 -12.09
CA ASN A 416 31.91 -10.85 -12.03
C ASN A 416 32.67 -9.82 -11.20
N GLU A 417 33.62 -10.28 -10.42
CA GLU A 417 34.44 -9.45 -9.53
C GLU A 417 35.15 -8.29 -10.24
N LYS A 418 35.57 -8.48 -11.50
CA LYS A 418 36.37 -7.48 -12.23
C LYS A 418 35.48 -6.44 -12.90
N VAL A 419 34.38 -6.86 -13.52
CA VAL A 419 33.58 -6.02 -14.44
C VAL A 419 32.16 -5.69 -13.93
N GLY A 420 31.72 -6.29 -12.82
CA GLY A 420 30.37 -6.11 -12.30
C GLY A 420 29.34 -6.95 -13.05
N VAL A 421 28.15 -6.40 -13.31
CA VAL A 421 27.10 -7.09 -14.09
C VAL A 421 27.56 -7.22 -15.54
N PHE A 422 27.85 -8.43 -15.99
CA PHE A 422 28.27 -8.70 -17.36
C PHE A 422 27.19 -9.34 -18.22
N ALA A 423 26.16 -9.92 -17.60
CA ALA A 423 25.00 -10.41 -18.32
C ALA A 423 23.70 -10.05 -17.57
N ARG A 424 22.70 -9.62 -18.31
CA ARG A 424 21.31 -9.46 -17.88
C ARG A 424 20.41 -10.21 -18.86
N ILE A 425 19.57 -11.09 -18.35
CA ILE A 425 18.76 -11.98 -19.16
C ILE A 425 17.32 -11.94 -18.64
N ASP A 426 16.39 -11.72 -19.54
CA ASP A 426 14.96 -11.73 -19.28
C ASP A 426 14.45 -13.19 -19.32
N LEU A 427 13.97 -13.67 -18.19
CA LEU A 427 13.40 -15.01 -18.04
C LEU A 427 11.90 -14.95 -18.36
N LEU A 428 11.53 -15.03 -19.63
CA LEU A 428 10.13 -15.02 -20.06
C LEU A 428 9.38 -16.24 -19.51
N CYS A 429 8.16 -16.04 -19.01
CA CYS A 429 7.31 -17.08 -18.40
C CYS A 429 6.56 -17.92 -19.46
N LYS A 430 7.20 -18.27 -20.53
CA LYS A 430 6.71 -19.16 -21.58
C LYS A 430 7.79 -20.17 -21.92
N GLU A 431 7.42 -21.37 -22.35
CA GLU A 431 8.40 -22.39 -22.74
C GLU A 431 9.31 -21.93 -23.86
N PHE A 432 10.49 -22.57 -23.99
CA PHE A 432 11.44 -22.28 -25.06
C PHE A 432 10.90 -22.76 -26.41
#